data_c07a6ec773e9e42531611c7de5288675
#
_entry.id   c07a6ec773e9e42531611c7de5288675
#
_cell.length_a   1.000
_cell.length_b   1.000
_cell.length_c   1.000
_cell.angle_alpha   90.00
_cell.angle_beta   90.00
_cell.angle_gamma   90.00
#
_symmetry.space_group_name_H-M   'P 1'
#
loop_
_entity.id
_entity.type
_entity.pdbx_description
1 polymer ?
#
loop_
_entity_poly.entity_id
_entity_poly.type
_entity_poly.pdbx_seq_one_letter_code
_entity_poly.pdbx_strand_id
1 'polypeptide(L)'
;MGMSRKAKGRRRARRRTQIVASILGTWVCVGYAVALAQAAQPQEQQDIVVTEMRIPTHGSGKKGLEAVMVRPNDKTAHPLALLTHGTPREAQQRSEMTPLRMIPQAREFARRGWTAVIVMRRGYGDSGGSYEEDAHACGRRPADYSGATKESVKDLREAAAYLDTRPEVDPSRMIGIGVSTGGLAMVGLAANPPTGMVAGISFAGGRGSNAPDHVCNPESLIQTFGEFGKHAKVPMLWVYAANDHFFGPELAKNFYQAYEQNGGKARFFAAGPFGSDGHGLFSLRGIPMWTPAVDEFLKSESLVLRDALLPVEVPKVDPPDYISSPGREEFPIYLLSAPHKAFAASRAGQFGVAVGRRTTQDAEKHALEACTKAAPKGDPCTIVMIEDEKAQK
;
A
#
# COMPACT_ATOMS: atom_id res chain seq x y z
N MET A 1 64.14 19.57 31.85
CA MET A 1 64.68 20.83 31.33
C MET A 1 63.52 21.61 30.82
N GLY A 2 63.08 22.59 31.40
CA GLY A 2 63.54 23.78 32.06
C GLY A 2 62.74 24.93 31.56
N MET A 3 61.89 25.41 32.44
CA MET A 3 61.88 26.83 32.91
C MET A 3 61.36 27.84 31.88
N SER A 4 60.63 28.83 32.18
CA SER A 4 60.22 29.56 33.37
C SER A 4 59.59 30.90 32.94
N ARG A 5 58.49 31.29 33.61
CA ARG A 5 58.22 32.68 34.13
C ARG A 5 58.27 33.86 33.15
N LYS A 6 57.43 34.87 33.18
CA LYS A 6 57.04 35.75 34.30
C LYS A 6 55.91 36.71 33.87
N ALA A 7 55.14 37.05 34.85
CA ALA A 7 54.16 38.12 34.96
C ALA A 7 54.78 39.49 35.13
N LYS A 8 53.95 40.53 34.89
CA LYS A 8 53.92 41.90 35.57
C LYS A 8 52.90 42.71 34.76
N GLY A 9 51.87 43.38 35.25
CA GLY A 9 51.62 44.05 36.48
C GLY A 9 51.65 45.57 36.36
N ARG A 10 50.57 46.20 36.72
CA ARG A 10 50.38 47.63 37.13
C ARG A 10 49.56 48.47 36.12
N ARG A 11 48.58 49.17 36.53
CA ARG A 11 48.03 50.02 37.60
C ARG A 11 47.39 51.26 36.97
N ARG A 12 46.12 51.48 37.30
CA ARG A 12 45.43 52.73 37.70
C ARG A 12 45.78 54.04 36.99
N ALA A 13 44.71 54.71 36.50
CA ALA A 13 44.46 56.12 36.88
C ALA A 13 42.95 56.44 36.67
N ARG A 14 42.36 56.90 37.77
CA ARG A 14 41.06 57.59 37.82
C ARG A 14 41.24 59.03 37.31
N ARG A 15 40.29 59.52 36.49
CA ARG A 15 39.96 60.99 36.53
C ARG A 15 38.43 61.13 36.42
N ARG A 16 37.90 61.84 37.41
CA ARG A 16 36.54 62.40 37.45
C ARG A 16 36.58 63.71 36.67
N THR A 17 35.51 64.09 35.98
CA THR A 17 35.00 65.46 35.84
C THR A 17 33.55 65.37 35.24
N GLN A 18 32.64 65.75 35.98
CA GLN A 18 31.50 66.67 36.07
C GLN A 18 30.75 66.97 34.73
N ILE A 19 29.52 66.54 34.66
CA ILE A 19 28.19 67.19 34.57
C ILE A 19 28.11 68.41 33.67
N VAL A 20 27.29 68.25 32.58
CA VAL A 20 26.35 69.28 32.13
C VAL A 20 25.07 68.58 31.67
N ALA A 21 23.95 68.95 32.27
CA ALA A 21 22.61 68.49 31.89
C ALA A 21 22.11 69.31 30.72
N SER A 22 21.61 68.64 29.71
CA SER A 22 20.72 69.24 28.71
C SER A 22 19.51 68.35 28.50
N ILE A 23 18.38 68.86 28.94
CA ILE A 23 17.04 68.26 28.75
C ILE A 23 16.63 68.49 27.29
N LEU A 24 16.56 67.48 26.53
CA LEU A 24 15.80 67.45 25.25
C LEU A 24 14.84 66.29 25.29
N GLY A 25 13.57 66.65 25.41
CA GLY A 25 12.48 65.68 25.42
C GLY A 25 12.37 64.96 24.08
N THR A 26 12.52 63.67 24.10
CA THR A 26 12.18 62.77 23.00
C THR A 26 10.96 61.95 23.39
N TRP A 27 9.87 62.20 22.70
CA TRP A 27 8.67 61.36 22.77
C TRP A 27 9.02 59.96 22.24
N VAL A 28 9.04 58.99 23.13
CA VAL A 28 9.13 57.56 22.75
C VAL A 28 7.72 57.08 22.50
N CYS A 29 7.36 56.96 21.23
CA CYS A 29 6.20 56.15 20.81
C CYS A 29 6.48 54.69 21.10
N VAL A 30 5.95 54.16 22.20
CA VAL A 30 5.92 52.73 22.49
C VAL A 30 4.86 52.09 21.59
N GLY A 31 5.29 51.64 20.44
CA GLY A 31 4.47 50.77 19.57
C GLY A 31 4.33 49.41 20.24
N TYR A 32 3.16 49.10 20.82
CA TYR A 32 2.81 47.75 21.20
C TYR A 32 2.63 46.92 19.93
N ALA A 33 3.62 46.15 19.53
CA ALA A 33 3.47 45.08 18.58
C ALA A 33 2.68 43.97 19.30
N VAL A 34 1.36 43.90 19.07
CA VAL A 34 0.57 42.77 19.45
C VAL A 34 0.95 41.64 18.46
N ALA A 35 1.88 40.79 18.88
CA ALA A 35 2.11 39.51 18.22
C ALA A 35 0.84 38.66 18.40
N LEU A 36 -0.02 38.63 17.38
CA LEU A 36 -1.06 37.62 17.27
C LEU A 36 -0.33 36.27 17.16
N ALA A 37 -0.19 35.59 18.29
CA ALA A 37 0.11 34.18 18.29
C ALA A 37 -1.06 33.49 17.57
N GLN A 38 -0.88 33.16 16.30
CA GLN A 38 -1.74 32.20 15.63
C GLN A 38 -1.63 30.91 16.44
N ALA A 39 -2.66 30.61 17.23
CA ALA A 39 -2.81 29.31 17.83
C ALA A 39 -2.80 28.30 16.67
N ALA A 40 -1.76 27.47 16.60
CA ALA A 40 -1.75 26.34 15.71
C ALA A 40 -3.03 25.54 15.99
N GLN A 41 -3.91 25.45 15.01
CA GLN A 41 -5.07 24.57 15.13
C GLN A 41 -4.53 23.17 15.41
N PRO A 42 -5.09 22.43 16.38
CA PRO A 42 -4.71 21.06 16.59
C PRO A 42 -4.91 20.33 15.24
N GLN A 43 -3.81 19.83 14.66
CA GLN A 43 -3.91 18.90 13.55
C GLN A 43 -4.77 17.73 14.05
N GLU A 44 -5.93 17.55 13.45
CA GLU A 44 -6.79 16.41 13.72
C GLU A 44 -5.95 15.17 13.51
N GLN A 45 -5.72 14.40 14.56
CA GLN A 45 -4.80 13.26 14.53
C GLN A 45 -5.46 12.17 13.72
N GLN A 46 -4.93 11.85 12.55
CA GLN A 46 -5.47 10.78 11.70
C GLN A 46 -5.57 9.47 12.46
N ASP A 47 -6.71 8.78 12.36
CA ASP A 47 -6.96 7.49 13.04
C ASP A 47 -6.09 6.35 12.51
N ILE A 48 -5.50 6.52 11.34
CA ILE A 48 -4.65 5.54 10.67
C ILE A 48 -3.35 6.21 10.24
N VAL A 49 -2.24 5.54 10.53
CA VAL A 49 -0.90 5.97 10.11
C VAL A 49 -0.33 5.03 9.05
N VAL A 50 0.35 5.61 8.08
CA VAL A 50 1.05 4.92 6.99
C VAL A 50 2.56 5.15 7.15
N THR A 51 3.36 4.08 7.09
CA THR A 51 4.82 4.14 7.25
C THR A 51 5.49 3.27 6.21
N GLU A 52 6.35 3.84 5.39
CA GLU A 52 7.22 3.08 4.49
C GLU A 52 8.35 2.43 5.30
N MET A 53 8.72 1.21 4.92
CA MET A 53 9.76 0.47 5.62
C MET A 53 10.50 -0.50 4.71
N ARG A 54 11.61 -1.03 5.22
CA ARG A 54 12.38 -2.11 4.59
C ARG A 54 12.40 -3.32 5.51
N ILE A 55 12.13 -4.48 4.92
CA ILE A 55 12.14 -5.75 5.63
C ILE A 55 13.40 -6.52 5.21
N PRO A 56 14.37 -6.72 6.10
CA PRO A 56 15.55 -7.51 5.80
C PRO A 56 15.17 -8.99 5.67
N THR A 57 15.55 -9.61 4.55
CA THR A 57 15.41 -11.04 4.31
C THR A 57 16.71 -11.57 3.67
N HIS A 58 16.98 -12.87 3.78
CA HIS A 58 18.23 -13.45 3.24
C HIS A 58 18.39 -13.20 1.74
N GLY A 59 17.29 -13.33 0.97
CA GLY A 59 17.34 -13.19 -0.48
C GLY A 59 17.33 -11.74 -0.97
N SER A 60 16.96 -10.77 -0.14
CA SER A 60 16.82 -9.35 -0.53
C SER A 60 18.12 -8.54 -0.41
N GLY A 61 19.19 -9.13 0.12
CA GLY A 61 20.47 -8.47 0.34
C GLY A 61 20.34 -7.25 1.27
N LYS A 62 21.27 -6.29 1.14
CA LYS A 62 21.28 -5.07 1.98
C LYS A 62 20.10 -4.14 1.76
N LYS A 63 19.44 -4.24 0.62
CA LYS A 63 18.30 -3.36 0.27
C LYS A 63 17.02 -3.73 1.03
N GLY A 64 16.83 -4.99 1.37
CA GLY A 64 15.62 -5.49 1.98
C GLY A 64 14.42 -5.53 1.00
N LEU A 65 13.30 -6.07 1.44
CA LEU A 65 12.03 -5.99 0.72
C LEU A 65 11.40 -4.62 0.96
N GLU A 66 10.85 -4.04 -0.09
CA GLU A 66 10.06 -2.82 -0.01
C GLU A 66 8.70 -3.12 0.64
N ALA A 67 8.30 -2.33 1.62
CA ALA A 67 7.05 -2.56 2.33
C ALA A 67 6.42 -1.26 2.84
N VAL A 68 5.10 -1.31 3.07
CA VAL A 68 4.34 -0.24 3.70
C VAL A 68 3.49 -0.82 4.82
N MET A 69 3.58 -0.24 6.00
CA MET A 69 2.75 -0.54 7.15
C MET A 69 1.61 0.48 7.25
N VAL A 70 0.39 0.00 7.39
CA VAL A 70 -0.84 0.78 7.60
C VAL A 70 -1.51 0.26 8.86
N ARG A 71 -1.63 1.09 9.89
CA ARG A 71 -2.11 0.64 11.20
C ARG A 71 -2.95 1.70 11.91
N PRO A 72 -3.74 1.32 12.93
CA PRO A 72 -4.35 2.29 13.84
C PRO A 72 -3.29 3.22 14.45
N ASN A 73 -3.64 4.50 14.60
CA ASN A 73 -2.76 5.52 15.16
C ASN A 73 -2.89 5.56 16.70
N ASP A 74 -2.59 4.45 17.31
CA ASP A 74 -2.50 4.30 18.77
C ASP A 74 -1.15 3.67 19.14
N LYS A 75 -0.92 3.48 20.43
CA LYS A 75 0.34 2.91 20.97
C LYS A 75 0.25 1.39 21.20
N THR A 76 -0.84 0.77 20.76
CA THR A 76 -1.11 -0.65 20.99
C THR A 76 -0.50 -1.49 19.85
N ALA A 77 0.10 -2.61 20.19
CA ALA A 77 0.45 -3.63 19.20
C ALA A 77 -0.83 -4.32 18.71
N HIS A 78 -0.97 -4.46 17.41
CA HIS A 78 -2.13 -5.09 16.77
C HIS A 78 -1.73 -6.37 16.04
N PRO A 79 -2.62 -7.36 15.91
CA PRO A 79 -2.40 -8.54 15.10
C PRO A 79 -2.05 -8.19 13.65
N LEU A 80 -1.21 -9.03 13.01
CA LEU A 80 -0.67 -8.77 11.68
C LEU A 80 -1.64 -9.17 10.57
N ALA A 81 -1.93 -8.26 9.64
CA ALA A 81 -2.48 -8.55 8.32
C ALA A 81 -1.36 -8.41 7.28
N LEU A 82 -0.81 -9.54 6.80
CA LEU A 82 0.28 -9.56 5.82
C LEU A 82 -0.29 -9.56 4.41
N LEU A 83 -0.09 -8.46 3.66
CA LEU A 83 -0.60 -8.30 2.30
C LEU A 83 0.50 -8.49 1.26
N THR A 84 0.16 -9.10 0.11
CA THR A 84 1.08 -9.18 -1.02
C THR A 84 0.38 -9.10 -2.37
N HIS A 85 1.14 -8.66 -3.37
CA HIS A 85 0.72 -8.27 -4.71
C HIS A 85 0.68 -9.44 -5.71
N GLY A 86 0.08 -9.20 -6.86
CA GLY A 86 0.15 -10.05 -8.05
C GLY A 86 1.42 -9.87 -8.88
N THR A 87 1.47 -10.52 -10.04
CA THR A 87 2.54 -10.36 -11.04
C THR A 87 1.94 -9.81 -12.32
N PRO A 88 2.47 -8.73 -12.89
CA PRO A 88 2.02 -8.25 -14.18
C PRO A 88 2.38 -9.25 -15.29
N ARG A 89 1.58 -9.26 -16.37
CA ARG A 89 1.89 -10.10 -17.56
C ARG A 89 3.21 -9.69 -18.20
N GLU A 90 3.48 -8.40 -18.27
CA GLU A 90 4.71 -7.83 -18.85
C GLU A 90 5.81 -7.75 -17.81
N ALA A 91 6.93 -8.43 -18.06
CA ALA A 91 8.05 -8.53 -17.13
C ALA A 91 8.64 -7.16 -16.72
N GLN A 92 8.65 -6.21 -17.66
CA GLN A 92 9.18 -4.85 -17.46
C GLN A 92 8.39 -4.09 -16.39
N GLN A 93 7.09 -4.33 -16.28
CA GLN A 93 6.21 -3.66 -15.32
C GLN A 93 6.51 -4.06 -13.86
N ARG A 94 7.26 -5.15 -13.63
CA ARG A 94 7.62 -5.55 -12.25
C ARG A 94 8.41 -4.48 -11.51
N SER A 95 9.35 -3.83 -12.16
CA SER A 95 10.16 -2.74 -11.56
C SER A 95 9.38 -1.46 -11.28
N GLU A 96 8.24 -1.27 -11.97
CA GLU A 96 7.37 -0.11 -11.79
C GLU A 96 6.35 -0.29 -10.66
N MET A 97 6.24 -1.49 -10.12
CA MET A 97 5.31 -1.77 -9.02
C MET A 97 5.75 -1.06 -7.74
N THR A 98 4.77 -0.73 -6.91
CA THR A 98 4.99 -0.08 -5.61
C THR A 98 3.96 -0.59 -4.61
N PRO A 99 4.31 -0.76 -3.33
CA PRO A 99 3.36 -1.16 -2.30
C PRO A 99 2.29 -0.09 -2.07
N LEU A 100 2.55 1.16 -2.42
CA LEU A 100 1.62 2.28 -2.23
C LEU A 100 0.25 2.01 -2.87
N ARG A 101 0.21 1.35 -4.05
CA ARG A 101 -1.04 1.03 -4.76
C ARG A 101 -2.04 0.20 -3.94
N MET A 102 -1.56 -0.53 -2.93
CA MET A 102 -2.40 -1.37 -2.08
C MET A 102 -2.76 -0.71 -0.73
N ILE A 103 -2.37 0.55 -0.51
CA ILE A 103 -2.73 1.28 0.74
C ILE A 103 -4.24 1.32 0.97
N PRO A 104 -5.10 1.60 -0.02
CA PRO A 104 -6.55 1.58 0.21
C PRO A 104 -7.07 0.23 0.75
N GLN A 105 -6.57 -0.89 0.23
CA GLN A 105 -6.93 -2.23 0.70
C GLN A 105 -6.37 -2.50 2.10
N ALA A 106 -5.10 -2.16 2.35
CA ALA A 106 -4.48 -2.30 3.66
C ALA A 106 -5.19 -1.43 4.73
N ARG A 107 -5.65 -0.24 4.33
CA ARG A 107 -6.45 0.65 5.19
C ARG A 107 -7.74 -0.03 5.67
N GLU A 108 -8.39 -0.85 4.84
CA GLU A 108 -9.57 -1.59 5.25
C GLU A 108 -9.28 -2.61 6.36
N PHE A 109 -8.12 -3.25 6.37
CA PHE A 109 -7.69 -4.10 7.48
C PHE A 109 -7.29 -3.28 8.71
N ALA A 110 -6.59 -2.17 8.54
CA ALA A 110 -6.24 -1.27 9.64
C ALA A 110 -7.48 -0.69 10.33
N ARG A 111 -8.53 -0.32 9.60
CA ARG A 111 -9.82 0.11 10.15
C ARG A 111 -10.48 -0.96 11.02
N ARG A 112 -10.20 -2.23 10.75
CA ARG A 112 -10.67 -3.40 11.50
C ARG A 112 -9.79 -3.74 12.70
N GLY A 113 -8.73 -2.96 12.95
CA GLY A 113 -7.83 -3.13 14.10
C GLY A 113 -6.61 -4.01 13.82
N TRP A 114 -6.26 -4.25 12.55
CA TRP A 114 -5.04 -4.98 12.18
C TRP A 114 -3.88 -4.01 11.91
N THR A 115 -2.65 -4.42 12.23
CA THR A 115 -1.46 -3.84 11.61
C THR A 115 -1.29 -4.48 10.23
N ALA A 116 -1.68 -3.76 9.19
CA ALA A 116 -1.65 -4.23 7.81
C ALA A 116 -0.30 -3.88 7.17
N VAL A 117 0.45 -4.87 6.67
CA VAL A 117 1.75 -4.65 6.03
C VAL A 117 1.73 -5.21 4.62
N ILE A 118 1.93 -4.33 3.65
CA ILE A 118 2.06 -4.65 2.23
C ILE A 118 3.53 -4.96 1.96
N VAL A 119 3.83 -6.16 1.46
CA VAL A 119 5.19 -6.60 1.17
C VAL A 119 5.37 -6.83 -0.32
N MET A 120 6.33 -6.11 -0.91
CA MET A 120 6.82 -6.35 -2.27
C MET A 120 7.87 -7.45 -2.23
N ARG A 121 7.62 -8.59 -2.89
CA ARG A 121 8.54 -9.73 -2.93
C ARG A 121 9.81 -9.41 -3.72
N ARG A 122 10.83 -10.25 -3.64
CA ARG A 122 12.10 -10.09 -4.39
C ARG A 122 11.85 -9.94 -5.90
N GLY A 123 12.59 -9.04 -6.54
CA GLY A 123 12.49 -8.77 -7.98
C GLY A 123 11.27 -7.96 -8.41
N TYR A 124 10.51 -7.42 -7.46
CA TYR A 124 9.42 -6.49 -7.73
C TYR A 124 9.69 -5.14 -7.10
N GLY A 125 9.24 -4.09 -7.79
CA GLY A 125 9.34 -2.74 -7.30
C GLY A 125 10.78 -2.36 -6.96
N ASP A 126 10.96 -1.76 -5.80
CA ASP A 126 12.25 -1.38 -5.26
C ASP A 126 12.79 -2.40 -4.23
N SER A 127 12.25 -3.63 -4.20
CA SER A 127 12.79 -4.71 -3.38
C SER A 127 14.15 -5.18 -3.87
N GLY A 128 15.02 -5.53 -2.92
CA GLY A 128 16.29 -6.18 -3.23
C GLY A 128 16.10 -7.64 -3.66
N GLY A 129 17.17 -8.23 -4.23
CA GLY A 129 17.18 -9.60 -4.72
C GLY A 129 16.64 -9.77 -6.14
N SER A 130 16.84 -10.98 -6.69
CA SER A 130 16.40 -11.34 -8.03
C SER A 130 14.96 -11.83 -8.04
N TYR A 131 14.31 -11.78 -9.20
CA TYR A 131 13.03 -12.44 -9.43
C TYR A 131 13.22 -13.95 -9.54
N GLU A 132 12.68 -14.70 -8.60
CA GLU A 132 12.82 -16.15 -8.51
C GLU A 132 11.50 -16.92 -8.72
N GLU A 133 10.41 -16.19 -9.03
CA GLU A 133 9.06 -16.74 -9.15
C GLU A 133 8.68 -17.16 -10.58
N ASP A 134 9.67 -17.52 -11.43
CA ASP A 134 9.36 -17.96 -12.80
C ASP A 134 8.92 -19.43 -12.81
N ALA A 135 7.64 -19.64 -13.11
CA ALA A 135 7.06 -20.98 -13.27
C ALA A 135 7.36 -21.60 -14.64
N HIS A 136 8.02 -20.89 -15.57
CA HIS A 136 8.21 -21.29 -16.97
C HIS A 136 6.91 -21.78 -17.66
N ALA A 137 5.78 -21.21 -17.23
CA ALA A 137 4.44 -21.74 -17.47
C ALA A 137 4.09 -21.91 -18.96
N CYS A 138 4.50 -20.98 -19.81
CA CYS A 138 4.24 -20.98 -21.25
C CYS A 138 5.45 -21.45 -22.07
N GLY A 139 6.43 -22.05 -21.45
CA GLY A 139 7.65 -22.57 -22.08
C GLY A 139 7.51 -23.99 -22.61
N ARG A 140 8.61 -24.54 -23.13
CA ARG A 140 8.70 -25.94 -23.57
C ARG A 140 8.88 -26.93 -22.42
N ARG A 141 9.17 -26.47 -21.22
CA ARG A 141 9.31 -27.28 -20.01
C ARG A 141 7.94 -27.39 -19.33
N PRO A 142 7.69 -28.44 -18.54
CA PRO A 142 6.52 -28.47 -17.67
C PRO A 142 6.51 -27.23 -16.76
N ALA A 143 5.32 -26.67 -16.56
CA ALA A 143 5.14 -25.52 -15.65
C ALA A 143 5.43 -25.94 -14.21
N ASP A 144 6.28 -25.18 -13.51
CA ASP A 144 6.55 -25.36 -12.09
C ASP A 144 5.87 -24.29 -11.25
N TYR A 145 4.56 -24.37 -11.16
CA TYR A 145 3.76 -23.46 -10.34
C TYR A 145 4.01 -23.63 -8.85
N SER A 146 4.27 -24.87 -8.41
CA SER A 146 4.57 -25.17 -7.00
C SER A 146 5.90 -24.55 -6.57
N GLY A 147 6.97 -24.73 -7.36
CA GLY A 147 8.29 -24.15 -7.10
C GLY A 147 8.27 -22.63 -7.07
N ALA A 148 7.70 -22.01 -8.11
CA ALA A 148 7.55 -20.55 -8.16
C ALA A 148 6.74 -19.98 -6.97
N THR A 149 5.71 -20.69 -6.51
CA THR A 149 4.93 -20.29 -5.34
C THR A 149 5.72 -20.45 -4.05
N LYS A 150 6.54 -21.50 -3.92
CA LYS A 150 7.41 -21.70 -2.75
C LYS A 150 8.43 -20.57 -2.59
N GLU A 151 8.94 -19.99 -3.68
CA GLU A 151 9.81 -18.80 -3.61
C GLU A 151 9.02 -17.57 -3.07
N SER A 152 7.79 -17.35 -3.53
CA SER A 152 6.92 -16.31 -2.94
C SER A 152 6.69 -16.54 -1.44
N VAL A 153 6.39 -17.79 -1.05
CA VAL A 153 6.16 -18.19 0.36
C VAL A 153 7.41 -17.96 1.23
N LYS A 154 8.59 -18.20 0.68
CA LYS A 154 9.85 -17.96 1.39
C LYS A 154 10.00 -16.50 1.78
N ASP A 155 9.81 -15.57 0.84
CA ASP A 155 9.88 -14.14 1.12
C ASP A 155 8.86 -13.72 2.18
N LEU A 156 7.63 -14.22 2.08
CA LEU A 156 6.55 -13.86 3.00
C LEU A 156 6.76 -14.44 4.41
N ARG A 157 7.35 -15.63 4.54
CA ARG A 157 7.70 -16.21 5.85
C ARG A 157 8.80 -15.42 6.55
N GLU A 158 9.85 -15.04 5.79
CA GLU A 158 10.93 -14.21 6.32
C GLU A 158 10.42 -12.82 6.71
N ALA A 159 9.51 -12.25 5.89
CA ALA A 159 8.86 -10.99 6.22
C ALA A 159 8.01 -11.08 7.49
N ALA A 160 7.19 -12.13 7.64
CA ALA A 160 6.40 -12.36 8.85
C ALA A 160 7.29 -12.48 10.09
N ALA A 161 8.36 -13.28 10.02
CA ALA A 161 9.30 -13.44 11.13
C ALA A 161 9.99 -12.13 11.55
N TYR A 162 10.31 -11.25 10.60
CA TYR A 162 10.82 -9.91 10.91
C TYR A 162 9.73 -9.04 11.56
N LEU A 163 8.52 -9.06 11.02
CA LEU A 163 7.40 -8.25 11.52
C LEU A 163 6.99 -8.65 12.93
N ASP A 164 7.11 -9.91 13.31
CA ASP A 164 6.88 -10.39 14.67
C ASP A 164 7.81 -9.76 15.73
N THR A 165 8.94 -9.18 15.29
CA THR A 165 9.85 -8.43 16.18
C THR A 165 9.50 -6.96 16.33
N ARG A 166 8.50 -6.48 15.61
CA ARG A 166 8.14 -5.06 15.60
C ARG A 166 7.21 -4.69 16.76
N PRO A 167 7.44 -3.54 17.43
CA PRO A 167 6.61 -3.14 18.56
C PRO A 167 5.15 -2.82 18.17
N GLU A 168 4.88 -2.56 16.88
CA GLU A 168 3.54 -2.30 16.37
C GLU A 168 2.73 -3.57 16.07
N VAL A 169 3.37 -4.76 16.18
CA VAL A 169 2.78 -6.05 15.80
C VAL A 169 2.59 -6.94 17.04
N ASP A 170 1.38 -7.45 17.22
CA ASP A 170 1.09 -8.56 18.12
C ASP A 170 1.31 -9.87 17.36
N PRO A 171 2.37 -10.64 17.66
CA PRO A 171 2.71 -11.86 16.93
C PRO A 171 1.80 -13.04 17.23
N SER A 172 0.86 -12.89 18.17
CA SER A 172 -0.02 -14.00 18.59
C SER A 172 -1.00 -14.42 17.50
N ARG A 173 -1.35 -13.50 16.57
CA ARG A 173 -2.29 -13.76 15.48
C ARG A 173 -1.88 -13.02 14.21
N MET A 174 -1.93 -13.74 13.09
CA MET A 174 -1.68 -13.20 11.75
C MET A 174 -2.71 -13.72 10.75
N ILE A 175 -3.15 -12.87 9.84
CA ILE A 175 -3.85 -13.26 8.62
C ILE A 175 -3.00 -12.93 7.40
N GLY A 176 -3.04 -13.80 6.37
CA GLY A 176 -2.36 -13.55 5.10
C GLY A 176 -3.36 -13.13 4.02
N ILE A 177 -3.08 -12.09 3.24
CA ILE A 177 -3.95 -11.58 2.17
C ILE A 177 -3.13 -11.44 0.89
N GLY A 178 -3.62 -11.97 -0.20
CA GLY A 178 -2.93 -11.83 -1.48
C GLY A 178 -3.85 -11.73 -2.67
N VAL A 179 -3.34 -11.13 -3.76
CA VAL A 179 -4.06 -11.03 -5.04
C VAL A 179 -3.28 -11.70 -6.15
N SER A 180 -3.96 -12.40 -7.07
CA SER A 180 -3.33 -13.04 -8.23
C SER A 180 -2.23 -14.02 -7.80
N THR A 181 -0.98 -13.85 -8.24
CA THR A 181 0.15 -14.70 -7.77
C THR A 181 0.36 -14.60 -6.26
N GLY A 182 0.06 -13.43 -5.66
CA GLY A 182 0.03 -13.27 -4.21
C GLY A 182 -1.10 -14.05 -3.55
N GLY A 183 -2.25 -14.17 -4.20
CA GLY A 183 -3.35 -15.03 -3.75
C GLY A 183 -2.96 -16.51 -3.72
N LEU A 184 -2.30 -16.99 -4.77
CA LEU A 184 -1.73 -18.35 -4.80
C LEU A 184 -0.61 -18.51 -3.75
N ALA A 185 0.21 -17.46 -3.52
CA ALA A 185 1.22 -17.48 -2.46
C ALA A 185 0.59 -17.64 -1.08
N MET A 186 -0.60 -17.06 -0.82
CA MET A 186 -1.32 -17.26 0.43
C MET A 186 -1.84 -18.70 0.58
N VAL A 187 -2.24 -19.35 -0.53
CA VAL A 187 -2.61 -20.77 -0.51
C VAL A 187 -1.39 -21.63 -0.15
N GLY A 188 -0.22 -21.35 -0.73
CA GLY A 188 1.03 -22.01 -0.37
C GLY A 188 1.46 -21.71 1.06
N LEU A 189 1.24 -20.49 1.55
CA LEU A 189 1.56 -20.09 2.93
C LEU A 189 0.65 -20.81 3.94
N ALA A 190 -0.65 -21.00 3.61
CA ALA A 190 -1.60 -21.78 4.42
C ALA A 190 -1.21 -23.26 4.54
N ALA A 191 -0.50 -23.81 3.55
CA ALA A 191 0.04 -25.17 3.59
C ALA A 191 1.27 -25.30 4.51
N ASN A 192 2.02 -24.22 4.70
CA ASN A 192 3.17 -24.16 5.61
C ASN A 192 3.18 -22.80 6.35
N PRO A 193 2.21 -22.55 7.23
CA PRO A 193 2.02 -21.25 7.85
C PRO A 193 3.18 -20.87 8.78
N PRO A 194 3.57 -19.59 8.85
CA PRO A 194 4.42 -19.09 9.92
C PRO A 194 3.68 -19.15 11.25
N THR A 195 4.42 -19.03 12.33
CA THR A 195 3.85 -18.95 13.69
C THR A 195 2.82 -17.83 13.76
N GLY A 196 1.73 -18.04 14.47
CA GLY A 196 0.68 -17.03 14.60
C GLY A 196 -0.30 -16.93 13.42
N MET A 197 -0.02 -17.51 12.25
CA MET A 197 -0.97 -17.47 11.14
C MET A 197 -2.21 -18.32 11.45
N VAL A 198 -3.38 -17.69 11.44
CA VAL A 198 -4.66 -18.30 11.79
C VAL A 198 -5.65 -18.39 10.63
N ALA A 199 -5.46 -17.58 9.56
CA ALA A 199 -6.31 -17.61 8.37
C ALA A 199 -5.60 -17.01 7.13
N GLY A 200 -6.14 -17.30 5.94
CA GLY A 200 -5.69 -16.74 4.69
C GLY A 200 -6.83 -16.22 3.82
N ILE A 201 -6.57 -15.18 3.01
CA ILE A 201 -7.52 -14.61 2.05
C ILE A 201 -6.82 -14.54 0.68
N SER A 202 -7.43 -15.16 -0.33
CA SER A 202 -6.94 -15.19 -1.70
C SER A 202 -7.93 -14.49 -2.63
N PHE A 203 -7.52 -13.35 -3.17
CA PHE A 203 -8.29 -12.65 -4.21
C PHE A 203 -7.75 -13.04 -5.59
N ALA A 204 -8.62 -13.60 -6.43
CA ALA A 204 -8.27 -13.99 -7.79
C ALA A 204 -6.93 -14.76 -7.85
N GLY A 205 -6.72 -15.71 -6.93
CA GLY A 205 -5.45 -16.42 -6.77
C GLY A 205 -5.11 -17.31 -7.97
N GLY A 206 -3.89 -17.17 -8.47
CA GLY A 206 -3.44 -17.98 -9.61
C GLY A 206 -2.16 -17.44 -10.22
N ARG A 207 -1.67 -18.12 -11.27
CA ARG A 207 -0.43 -17.79 -11.98
C ARG A 207 -0.51 -18.28 -13.43
N GLY A 208 0.28 -17.73 -14.34
CA GLY A 208 0.44 -18.25 -15.70
C GLY A 208 -0.55 -17.71 -16.72
N SER A 209 -1.38 -16.71 -16.39
CA SER A 209 -2.15 -15.98 -17.39
C SER A 209 -1.23 -15.11 -18.25
N ASN A 210 -1.18 -15.36 -19.54
CA ASN A 210 -0.35 -14.63 -20.50
C ASN A 210 -1.15 -13.76 -21.48
N ALA A 211 -2.47 -13.98 -21.55
CA ALA A 211 -3.43 -13.20 -22.32
C ALA A 211 -4.80 -13.24 -21.63
N PRO A 212 -5.75 -12.35 -21.97
CA PRO A 212 -7.13 -12.48 -21.50
C PRO A 212 -7.69 -13.86 -21.81
N ASP A 213 -8.35 -14.45 -20.81
CA ASP A 213 -8.99 -15.77 -20.87
C ASP A 213 -8.05 -16.94 -21.25
N HIS A 214 -6.74 -16.74 -21.11
CA HIS A 214 -5.76 -17.76 -21.40
C HIS A 214 -4.76 -17.95 -20.26
N VAL A 215 -4.65 -19.21 -19.78
CA VAL A 215 -3.67 -19.65 -18.77
C VAL A 215 -2.85 -20.78 -19.35
N CYS A 216 -1.53 -20.67 -19.25
CA CYS A 216 -0.64 -21.72 -19.71
C CYS A 216 -0.66 -22.92 -18.74
N ASN A 217 -0.76 -24.13 -19.27
CA ASN A 217 -0.76 -25.37 -18.48
C ASN A 217 -1.75 -25.35 -17.29
N PRO A 218 -3.03 -25.08 -17.50
CA PRO A 218 -4.00 -24.91 -16.41
C PRO A 218 -4.14 -26.16 -15.53
N GLU A 219 -3.94 -27.36 -16.09
CA GLU A 219 -3.96 -28.63 -15.34
C GLU A 219 -2.86 -28.69 -14.28
N SER A 220 -1.65 -28.24 -14.62
CA SER A 220 -0.53 -28.15 -13.65
C SER A 220 -0.84 -27.13 -12.54
N LEU A 221 -1.53 -26.04 -12.87
CA LEU A 221 -1.96 -25.07 -11.88
C LEU A 221 -3.03 -25.66 -10.95
N ILE A 222 -4.04 -26.35 -11.47
CA ILE A 222 -5.07 -27.07 -10.69
C ILE A 222 -4.41 -28.08 -9.75
N GLN A 223 -3.44 -28.88 -10.25
CA GLN A 223 -2.68 -29.84 -9.44
C GLN A 223 -1.93 -29.13 -8.30
N THR A 224 -1.35 -27.95 -8.55
CA THR A 224 -0.64 -27.15 -7.54
C THR A 224 -1.58 -26.73 -6.39
N PHE A 225 -2.80 -26.30 -6.70
CA PHE A 225 -3.80 -26.02 -5.67
C PHE A 225 -4.16 -27.28 -4.86
N GLY A 226 -4.33 -28.42 -5.52
CA GLY A 226 -4.54 -29.70 -4.84
C GLY A 226 -3.37 -30.13 -3.96
N GLU A 227 -2.12 -29.93 -4.40
CA GLU A 227 -0.93 -30.20 -3.61
C GLU A 227 -0.90 -29.37 -2.31
N PHE A 228 -1.19 -28.08 -2.42
CA PHE A 228 -1.27 -27.22 -1.22
C PHE A 228 -2.45 -27.58 -0.32
N GLY A 229 -3.57 -28.06 -0.88
CA GLY A 229 -4.71 -28.57 -0.11
C GLY A 229 -4.34 -29.70 0.84
N LYS A 230 -3.47 -30.63 0.41
CA LYS A 230 -2.99 -31.77 1.24
C LYS A 230 -2.28 -31.32 2.53
N HIS A 231 -1.69 -30.14 2.51
CA HIS A 231 -0.88 -29.63 3.60
C HIS A 231 -1.50 -28.42 4.30
N ALA A 232 -2.69 -28.00 3.88
CA ALA A 232 -3.38 -26.83 4.43
C ALA A 232 -3.65 -26.98 5.93
N LYS A 233 -3.30 -25.96 6.71
CA LYS A 233 -3.40 -25.96 8.18
C LYS A 233 -4.34 -24.89 8.72
N VAL A 234 -4.68 -23.88 7.90
CA VAL A 234 -5.52 -22.76 8.30
C VAL A 234 -6.68 -22.58 7.32
N PRO A 235 -7.85 -22.10 7.79
CA PRO A 235 -8.98 -21.80 6.92
C PRO A 235 -8.67 -20.64 5.98
N MET A 236 -9.32 -20.65 4.80
CA MET A 236 -9.15 -19.62 3.80
C MET A 236 -10.48 -19.05 3.30
N LEU A 237 -10.45 -17.78 2.88
CA LEU A 237 -11.47 -17.18 2.02
C LEU A 237 -10.88 -17.02 0.61
N TRP A 238 -11.60 -17.50 -0.41
CA TRP A 238 -11.25 -17.29 -1.82
C TRP A 238 -12.30 -16.44 -2.49
N VAL A 239 -11.87 -15.37 -3.17
CA VAL A 239 -12.74 -14.38 -3.80
C VAL A 239 -12.38 -14.28 -5.27
N TYR A 240 -13.34 -14.60 -6.15
CA TYR A 240 -13.19 -14.49 -7.61
C TYR A 240 -14.42 -13.80 -8.20
N ALA A 241 -14.20 -12.93 -9.18
CA ALA A 241 -15.28 -12.25 -9.88
C ALA A 241 -15.72 -13.02 -11.14
N ALA A 242 -16.99 -12.87 -11.51
CA ALA A 242 -17.60 -13.60 -12.62
C ALA A 242 -16.98 -13.28 -14.00
N ASN A 243 -16.38 -12.10 -14.16
CA ASN A 243 -15.72 -11.64 -15.39
C ASN A 243 -14.19 -11.48 -15.22
N ASP A 244 -13.56 -12.32 -14.41
CA ASP A 244 -12.10 -12.35 -14.29
C ASP A 244 -11.48 -12.91 -15.59
N HIS A 245 -10.71 -12.08 -16.31
CA HIS A 245 -10.02 -12.44 -17.56
C HIS A 245 -8.59 -12.98 -17.36
N PHE A 246 -8.22 -13.32 -16.11
CA PHE A 246 -7.00 -14.06 -15.77
C PHE A 246 -7.34 -15.49 -15.36
N PHE A 247 -8.28 -15.63 -14.42
CA PHE A 247 -8.69 -16.94 -13.88
C PHE A 247 -10.22 -16.97 -13.84
N GLY A 248 -10.82 -17.20 -15.01
CA GLY A 248 -12.28 -17.23 -15.17
C GLY A 248 -12.99 -18.19 -14.21
N PRO A 249 -14.29 -18.02 -14.00
CA PRO A 249 -15.03 -18.67 -12.90
C PRO A 249 -14.97 -20.20 -12.93
N GLU A 250 -14.90 -20.82 -14.12
CA GLU A 250 -14.79 -22.27 -14.26
C GLU A 250 -13.42 -22.77 -13.77
N LEU A 251 -12.34 -22.11 -14.20
CA LEU A 251 -10.99 -22.45 -13.78
C LEU A 251 -10.81 -22.20 -12.27
N ALA A 252 -11.32 -21.09 -11.74
CA ALA A 252 -11.31 -20.79 -10.31
C ALA A 252 -12.05 -21.85 -9.48
N LYS A 253 -13.18 -22.35 -9.99
CA LYS A 253 -13.91 -23.45 -9.38
C LYS A 253 -13.10 -24.76 -9.37
N ASN A 254 -12.37 -25.05 -10.46
CA ASN A 254 -11.50 -26.22 -10.52
C ASN A 254 -10.34 -26.13 -9.51
N PHE A 255 -9.75 -24.96 -9.31
CA PHE A 255 -8.75 -24.73 -8.23
C PHE A 255 -9.34 -25.03 -6.85
N TYR A 256 -10.52 -24.50 -6.59
CA TYR A 256 -11.21 -24.69 -5.32
C TYR A 256 -11.53 -26.17 -5.06
N GLN A 257 -12.09 -26.87 -6.06
CA GLN A 257 -12.40 -28.29 -5.96
C GLN A 257 -11.16 -29.14 -5.71
N ALA A 258 -10.05 -28.87 -6.44
CA ALA A 258 -8.79 -29.57 -6.24
C ALA A 258 -8.24 -29.37 -4.83
N TYR A 259 -8.33 -28.16 -4.30
CA TYR A 259 -7.89 -27.84 -2.95
C TYR A 259 -8.74 -28.55 -1.88
N GLU A 260 -10.07 -28.48 -1.97
CA GLU A 260 -10.97 -29.12 -0.99
C GLU A 260 -10.91 -30.65 -1.03
N GLN A 261 -10.89 -31.25 -2.20
CA GLN A 261 -10.79 -32.72 -2.37
C GLN A 261 -9.51 -33.29 -1.77
N ASN A 262 -8.49 -32.46 -1.59
CA ASN A 262 -7.23 -32.83 -0.97
C ASN A 262 -7.14 -32.41 0.52
N GLY A 263 -8.25 -31.96 1.15
CA GLY A 263 -8.32 -31.69 2.59
C GLY A 263 -8.15 -30.22 2.97
N GLY A 264 -7.94 -29.31 2.03
CA GLY A 264 -7.92 -27.87 2.28
C GLY A 264 -9.29 -27.36 2.71
N LYS A 265 -9.32 -26.39 3.61
CA LYS A 265 -10.55 -25.74 4.08
C LYS A 265 -10.62 -24.33 3.52
N ALA A 266 -11.56 -24.07 2.61
CA ALA A 266 -11.77 -22.74 2.07
C ALA A 266 -13.27 -22.41 1.93
N ARG A 267 -13.60 -21.13 2.06
CA ARG A 267 -14.89 -20.59 1.63
C ARG A 267 -14.69 -19.95 0.26
N PHE A 268 -15.50 -20.32 -0.71
CA PHE A 268 -15.45 -19.73 -2.04
C PHE A 268 -16.54 -18.67 -2.18
N PHE A 269 -16.13 -17.42 -2.37
CA PHE A 269 -17.01 -16.31 -2.66
C PHE A 269 -16.94 -15.97 -4.16
N ALA A 270 -17.98 -16.37 -4.89
CA ALA A 270 -18.17 -16.00 -6.28
C ALA A 270 -18.80 -14.59 -6.35
N ALA A 271 -17.98 -13.58 -6.54
CA ALA A 271 -18.45 -12.21 -6.71
C ALA A 271 -19.11 -12.01 -8.08
N GLY A 272 -20.05 -11.07 -8.17
CA GLY A 272 -20.59 -10.60 -9.44
C GLY A 272 -19.51 -10.00 -10.36
N PRO A 273 -19.85 -9.62 -11.59
CA PRO A 273 -18.91 -8.97 -12.49
C PRO A 273 -18.46 -7.62 -11.93
N PHE A 274 -17.19 -7.28 -12.13
CA PHE A 274 -16.59 -6.03 -11.66
C PHE A 274 -15.83 -5.32 -12.79
N GLY A 275 -16.24 -4.11 -13.12
CA GLY A 275 -15.63 -3.31 -14.18
C GLY A 275 -15.58 -4.05 -15.52
N SER A 276 -14.56 -3.76 -16.30
CA SER A 276 -14.28 -4.46 -17.56
C SER A 276 -13.51 -5.77 -17.38
N ASP A 277 -12.85 -5.96 -16.23
CA ASP A 277 -12.09 -7.16 -15.88
C ASP A 277 -12.16 -7.36 -14.35
N GLY A 278 -12.82 -8.43 -13.96
CA GLY A 278 -13.03 -8.79 -12.57
C GLY A 278 -11.75 -9.11 -11.79
N HIS A 279 -10.63 -9.34 -12.48
CA HIS A 279 -9.31 -9.50 -11.83
C HIS A 279 -8.91 -8.31 -10.97
N GLY A 280 -9.42 -7.13 -11.29
CA GLY A 280 -9.22 -5.87 -10.53
C GLY A 280 -10.12 -5.71 -9.30
N LEU A 281 -10.92 -6.71 -8.90
CA LEU A 281 -11.88 -6.58 -7.78
C LEU A 281 -11.20 -6.18 -6.45
N PHE A 282 -10.02 -6.71 -6.15
CA PHE A 282 -9.26 -6.31 -4.95
C PHE A 282 -8.60 -4.95 -5.14
N SER A 283 -9.41 -3.92 -5.19
CA SER A 283 -9.03 -2.53 -5.41
C SER A 283 -9.87 -1.58 -4.54
N LEU A 284 -9.53 -0.30 -4.53
CA LEU A 284 -10.33 0.75 -3.86
C LEU A 284 -11.79 0.74 -4.34
N ARG A 285 -12.02 0.63 -5.65
CA ARG A 285 -13.38 0.59 -6.22
C ARG A 285 -14.14 -0.67 -5.86
N GLY A 286 -13.43 -1.76 -5.63
CA GLY A 286 -14.03 -3.04 -5.25
C GLY A 286 -14.36 -3.17 -3.76
N ILE A 287 -13.92 -2.24 -2.90
CA ILE A 287 -14.15 -2.29 -1.44
C ILE A 287 -15.61 -2.63 -1.09
N PRO A 288 -16.64 -1.99 -1.67
CA PRO A 288 -18.03 -2.32 -1.32
C PRO A 288 -18.46 -3.74 -1.68
N MET A 289 -17.77 -4.38 -2.63
CA MET A 289 -18.11 -5.75 -3.07
C MET A 289 -17.39 -6.84 -2.28
N TRP A 290 -16.11 -6.62 -1.94
CA TRP A 290 -15.33 -7.66 -1.29
C TRP A 290 -15.33 -7.58 0.25
N THR A 291 -15.53 -6.40 0.85
CA THR A 291 -15.50 -6.26 2.32
C THR A 291 -16.58 -7.04 3.04
N PRO A 292 -17.84 -7.16 2.56
CA PRO A 292 -18.84 -7.98 3.24
C PRO A 292 -18.43 -9.46 3.38
N ALA A 293 -17.83 -10.04 2.34
CA ALA A 293 -17.36 -11.42 2.39
C ALA A 293 -16.16 -11.58 3.36
N VAL A 294 -15.27 -10.58 3.40
CA VAL A 294 -14.17 -10.55 4.38
C VAL A 294 -14.70 -10.45 5.80
N ASP A 295 -15.66 -9.58 6.07
CA ASP A 295 -16.24 -9.38 7.40
C ASP A 295 -16.97 -10.64 7.90
N GLU A 296 -17.73 -11.31 7.01
CA GLU A 296 -18.38 -12.58 7.33
C GLU A 296 -17.34 -13.68 7.64
N PHE A 297 -16.27 -13.77 6.85
CA PHE A 297 -15.20 -14.73 7.09
C PHE A 297 -14.48 -14.45 8.42
N LEU A 298 -14.04 -13.21 8.66
CA LEU A 298 -13.38 -12.85 9.93
C LEU A 298 -14.28 -13.13 11.13
N LYS A 299 -15.58 -12.86 11.01
CA LYS A 299 -16.55 -13.18 12.07
C LYS A 299 -16.66 -14.69 12.33
N SER A 300 -16.74 -15.49 11.27
CA SER A 300 -16.86 -16.95 11.40
C SER A 300 -15.63 -17.62 12.00
N GLU A 301 -14.46 -17.03 11.78
CA GLU A 301 -13.19 -17.53 12.33
C GLU A 301 -12.83 -16.87 13.68
N SER A 302 -13.75 -16.08 14.27
CA SER A 302 -13.53 -15.35 15.54
C SER A 302 -12.34 -14.37 15.48
N LEU A 303 -12.17 -13.70 14.35
CA LEU A 303 -11.07 -12.78 14.06
C LEU A 303 -11.52 -11.30 14.00
N VAL A 304 -12.70 -10.98 14.52
CA VAL A 304 -13.16 -9.60 14.69
C VAL A 304 -12.39 -8.96 15.85
N LEU A 305 -11.72 -7.83 15.57
CA LEU A 305 -10.92 -7.11 16.56
C LEU A 305 -11.59 -5.82 17.07
N ARG A 306 -12.55 -5.29 16.32
CA ARG A 306 -13.27 -4.06 16.64
C ARG A 306 -14.74 -4.20 16.29
N ASP A 307 -15.61 -3.68 17.15
CA ASP A 307 -17.07 -3.66 16.90
C ASP A 307 -17.45 -2.59 15.85
N ALA A 308 -16.67 -1.52 15.76
CA ALA A 308 -16.85 -0.45 14.77
C ALA A 308 -15.56 -0.18 14.01
N LEU A 309 -15.68 0.08 12.71
CA LEU A 309 -14.56 0.44 11.86
C LEU A 309 -14.04 1.84 12.21
N LEU A 310 -12.71 2.02 12.19
CA LEU A 310 -12.15 3.36 12.22
C LEU A 310 -12.62 4.16 10.99
N PRO A 311 -12.91 5.46 11.13
CA PRO A 311 -13.33 6.29 10.01
C PRO A 311 -12.23 6.43 8.96
N VAL A 312 -12.61 6.78 7.75
CA VAL A 312 -11.70 7.23 6.70
C VAL A 312 -11.93 8.71 6.52
N GLU A 313 -10.90 9.49 6.78
CA GLU A 313 -10.93 10.92 6.46
C GLU A 313 -10.86 11.09 4.95
N VAL A 314 -11.83 11.82 4.42
CA VAL A 314 -11.86 12.21 3.01
C VAL A 314 -11.53 13.69 2.93
N PRO A 315 -10.50 14.10 2.17
CA PRO A 315 -10.18 15.51 1.99
C PRO A 315 -11.39 16.28 1.45
N LYS A 316 -11.73 17.42 2.07
CA LYS A 316 -12.86 18.28 1.69
C LYS A 316 -12.42 19.24 0.58
N VAL A 317 -12.28 18.74 -0.62
CA VAL A 317 -11.87 19.52 -1.79
C VAL A 317 -12.86 19.27 -2.92
N ASP A 318 -13.37 20.34 -3.50
CA ASP A 318 -14.28 20.25 -4.65
C ASP A 318 -13.48 20.13 -5.97
N PRO A 319 -13.98 19.32 -6.92
CA PRO A 319 -13.39 19.23 -8.25
C PRO A 319 -13.57 20.59 -8.99
N PRO A 320 -12.76 20.85 -10.04
CA PRO A 320 -12.96 22.00 -10.90
C PRO A 320 -14.36 21.99 -11.53
N ASP A 321 -15.01 23.18 -11.63
CA ASP A 321 -16.40 23.30 -12.12
C ASP A 321 -16.56 22.82 -13.57
N TYR A 322 -15.52 22.93 -14.38
CA TYR A 322 -15.50 22.58 -15.80
C TYR A 322 -15.25 21.10 -16.09
N ILE A 323 -15.03 20.26 -15.04
CA ILE A 323 -14.74 18.83 -15.25
C ILE A 323 -16.01 18.09 -15.71
N SER A 324 -15.84 17.10 -16.59
CA SER A 324 -16.94 16.26 -17.10
C SER A 324 -17.62 15.42 -16.01
N SER A 325 -18.84 14.92 -16.28
CA SER A 325 -19.53 14.02 -15.33
C SER A 325 -18.70 12.81 -14.93
N PRO A 326 -18.03 12.07 -15.84
CA PRO A 326 -17.13 10.99 -15.44
C PRO A 326 -15.98 11.47 -14.55
N GLY A 327 -15.44 12.68 -14.80
CA GLY A 327 -14.40 13.27 -13.93
C GLY A 327 -14.90 13.58 -12.52
N ARG A 328 -16.16 14.03 -12.38
CA ARG A 328 -16.79 14.26 -11.06
C ARG A 328 -16.99 12.95 -10.30
N GLU A 329 -17.34 11.87 -10.98
CA GLU A 329 -17.46 10.54 -10.39
C GLU A 329 -16.10 9.96 -9.98
N GLU A 330 -15.04 10.25 -10.75
CA GLU A 330 -13.67 9.81 -10.47
C GLU A 330 -13.04 10.58 -9.31
N PHE A 331 -13.39 11.85 -9.12
CA PHE A 331 -12.71 12.74 -8.18
C PHE A 331 -12.76 12.25 -6.71
N PRO A 332 -13.89 11.78 -6.15
CA PRO A 332 -13.92 11.18 -4.81
C PRO A 332 -13.03 9.93 -4.69
N ILE A 333 -12.94 9.13 -5.77
CA ILE A 333 -12.06 7.95 -5.80
C ILE A 333 -10.59 8.37 -5.77
N TYR A 334 -10.24 9.42 -6.53
CA TYR A 334 -8.90 10.02 -6.48
C TYR A 334 -8.54 10.48 -5.06
N LEU A 335 -9.44 11.17 -4.34
CA LEU A 335 -9.18 11.64 -2.99
C LEU A 335 -8.87 10.49 -2.01
N LEU A 336 -9.57 9.36 -2.15
CA LEU A 336 -9.39 8.16 -1.32
C LEU A 336 -8.20 7.28 -1.75
N SER A 337 -7.62 7.55 -2.90
CA SER A 337 -6.55 6.74 -3.48
C SER A 337 -5.22 6.86 -2.73
N ALA A 338 -4.30 5.96 -3.06
CA ALA A 338 -2.94 5.93 -2.53
C ALA A 338 -2.18 7.24 -2.78
N PRO A 339 -1.26 7.65 -1.89
CA PRO A 339 -0.42 8.84 -2.07
C PRO A 339 0.48 8.73 -3.31
N HIS A 340 1.22 9.78 -3.57
CA HIS A 340 1.90 10.05 -4.83
C HIS A 340 0.89 10.00 -5.97
N LYS A 341 -0.06 10.94 -5.90
CA LYS A 341 -1.20 11.03 -6.81
C LYS A 341 -1.33 12.44 -7.42
N ALA A 342 -1.84 12.47 -8.65
CA ALA A 342 -2.16 13.71 -9.34
C ALA A 342 -3.42 13.56 -10.19
N PHE A 343 -4.14 14.66 -10.35
CA PHE A 343 -5.29 14.78 -11.22
C PHE A 343 -5.06 15.93 -12.22
N ALA A 344 -5.11 15.62 -13.51
CA ALA A 344 -5.00 16.58 -14.58
C ALA A 344 -6.35 16.77 -15.25
N ALA A 345 -6.63 17.98 -15.73
CA ALA A 345 -7.85 18.26 -16.48
C ALA A 345 -7.61 19.28 -17.61
N SER A 346 -8.39 19.18 -18.69
CA SER A 346 -8.49 20.14 -19.76
C SER A 346 -9.72 21.04 -19.59
N ARG A 347 -9.78 22.16 -20.31
CA ARG A 347 -10.92 23.07 -20.24
C ARG A 347 -12.21 22.48 -20.81
N ALA A 348 -12.10 21.54 -21.76
CA ALA A 348 -13.27 20.79 -22.27
C ALA A 348 -13.75 19.70 -21.31
N GLY A 349 -13.15 19.58 -20.10
CA GLY A 349 -13.58 18.67 -19.05
C GLY A 349 -13.01 17.25 -19.13
N GLN A 350 -12.09 16.98 -20.06
CA GLN A 350 -11.37 15.71 -20.08
C GLN A 350 -10.37 15.67 -18.92
N PHE A 351 -10.06 14.47 -18.45
CA PHE A 351 -9.21 14.31 -17.27
C PHE A 351 -8.27 13.11 -17.40
N GLY A 352 -7.24 13.12 -16.56
CA GLY A 352 -6.34 12.02 -16.34
C GLY A 352 -5.96 11.91 -14.88
N VAL A 353 -5.85 10.68 -14.39
CA VAL A 353 -5.53 10.36 -12.99
C VAL A 353 -4.35 9.42 -12.93
N ALA A 354 -3.44 9.70 -12.02
CA ALA A 354 -2.39 8.76 -11.65
C ALA A 354 -2.26 8.70 -10.13
N VAL A 355 -2.19 7.49 -9.57
CA VAL A 355 -2.18 7.25 -8.11
C VAL A 355 -1.21 6.14 -7.74
N GLY A 356 -0.70 6.17 -6.52
CA GLY A 356 0.21 5.16 -6.00
C GLY A 356 1.49 5.04 -6.84
N ARG A 357 2.00 6.15 -7.31
CA ARG A 357 3.26 6.22 -8.06
C ARG A 357 4.46 6.22 -7.13
N ARG A 358 5.67 6.15 -7.67
CA ARG A 358 6.88 6.20 -6.84
C ARG A 358 7.17 7.60 -6.30
N THR A 359 6.81 8.62 -7.05
CA THR A 359 6.93 10.02 -6.65
C THR A 359 5.73 10.81 -7.14
N THR A 360 5.50 11.96 -6.51
CA THR A 360 4.47 12.91 -6.94
C THR A 360 4.71 13.40 -8.35
N GLN A 361 5.96 13.66 -8.74
CA GLN A 361 6.33 14.09 -10.11
C GLN A 361 5.99 12.99 -11.15
N ASP A 362 6.20 11.72 -10.80
CA ASP A 362 5.80 10.60 -11.67
C ASP A 362 4.28 10.54 -11.81
N ALA A 363 3.54 10.82 -10.74
CA ALA A 363 2.08 10.91 -10.78
C ALA A 363 1.61 12.07 -11.67
N GLU A 364 2.20 13.25 -11.53
CA GLU A 364 1.87 14.43 -12.37
C GLU A 364 2.09 14.14 -13.87
N LYS A 365 3.25 13.56 -14.21
CA LYS A 365 3.56 13.17 -15.59
C LYS A 365 2.50 12.23 -16.17
N HIS A 366 2.18 11.15 -15.47
CA HIS A 366 1.22 10.16 -15.96
C HIS A 366 -0.23 10.69 -15.99
N ALA A 367 -0.60 11.56 -15.06
CA ALA A 367 -1.91 12.21 -15.08
C ALA A 367 -2.04 13.13 -16.31
N LEU A 368 -0.99 13.92 -16.63
CA LEU A 368 -0.94 14.77 -17.84
C LEU A 368 -1.01 13.92 -19.11
N GLU A 369 -0.24 12.84 -19.20
CA GLU A 369 -0.25 11.92 -20.35
C GLU A 369 -1.65 11.32 -20.57
N ALA A 370 -2.30 10.83 -19.51
CA ALA A 370 -3.64 10.27 -19.57
C ALA A 370 -4.68 11.30 -20.00
N CYS A 371 -4.65 12.49 -19.42
CA CYS A 371 -5.53 13.60 -19.82
C CYS A 371 -5.31 14.01 -21.28
N THR A 372 -4.06 14.21 -21.71
CA THR A 372 -3.72 14.62 -23.07
C THR A 372 -4.17 13.61 -24.12
N LYS A 373 -4.11 12.30 -23.78
CA LYS A 373 -4.62 11.25 -24.66
C LYS A 373 -6.14 11.31 -24.86
N ALA A 374 -6.85 11.78 -23.83
CA ALA A 374 -8.32 11.88 -23.84
C ALA A 374 -8.83 13.22 -24.37
N ALA A 375 -8.02 14.29 -24.30
CA ALA A 375 -8.42 15.64 -24.65
C ALA A 375 -8.50 15.85 -26.17
N PRO A 376 -9.42 16.74 -26.65
CA PRO A 376 -9.45 17.18 -28.04
C PRO A 376 -8.14 17.86 -28.44
N LYS A 377 -7.81 17.77 -29.73
CA LYS A 377 -6.62 18.47 -30.28
C LYS A 377 -6.74 19.98 -30.01
N GLY A 378 -5.71 20.55 -29.38
CA GLY A 378 -5.65 21.99 -29.07
C GLY A 378 -6.26 22.38 -27.71
N ASP A 379 -6.77 21.42 -26.92
CA ASP A 379 -7.24 21.66 -25.55
C ASP A 379 -6.20 21.14 -24.53
N PRO A 380 -5.30 22.00 -24.02
CA PRO A 380 -4.19 21.56 -23.17
C PRO A 380 -4.67 21.08 -21.81
N CYS A 381 -4.07 20.02 -21.31
CA CYS A 381 -4.25 19.53 -19.94
C CYS A 381 -3.30 20.25 -18.97
N THR A 382 -3.81 20.53 -17.77
CA THR A 382 -3.01 21.08 -16.67
C THR A 382 -3.25 20.24 -15.40
N ILE A 383 -2.28 20.19 -14.51
CA ILE A 383 -2.46 19.60 -13.19
C ILE A 383 -3.41 20.48 -12.38
N VAL A 384 -4.44 19.88 -11.80
CA VAL A 384 -5.45 20.58 -10.97
C VAL A 384 -5.40 20.15 -9.52
N MET A 385 -4.90 18.93 -9.25
CA MET A 385 -4.64 18.44 -7.89
C MET A 385 -3.28 17.75 -7.85
N ILE A 386 -2.59 17.95 -6.75
CA ILE A 386 -1.38 17.22 -6.35
C ILE A 386 -1.64 16.75 -4.92
N GLU A 387 -1.49 15.44 -4.67
CA GLU A 387 -1.92 14.82 -3.41
C GLU A 387 -3.37 15.23 -3.07
N ASP A 388 -3.59 15.81 -1.91
CA ASP A 388 -4.91 16.25 -1.44
C ASP A 388 -5.13 17.77 -1.59
N GLU A 389 -4.25 18.47 -2.32
CA GLU A 389 -4.26 19.91 -2.46
C GLU A 389 -4.49 20.35 -3.90
N LYS A 390 -5.14 21.51 -4.09
CA LYS A 390 -5.24 22.15 -5.40
C LYS A 390 -3.86 22.60 -5.87
N ALA A 391 -3.50 22.27 -7.11
CA ALA A 391 -2.24 22.72 -7.70
C ALA A 391 -2.20 24.26 -7.73
N GLN A 392 -1.07 24.83 -7.31
CA GLN A 392 -0.84 26.27 -7.41
C GLN A 392 -0.76 26.65 -8.89
N LYS A 393 -1.44 27.75 -9.28
CA LYS A 393 -1.45 28.26 -10.65
C LYS A 393 -0.12 28.93 -10.98
#